data_5e7a03b5dfae37be4fd49ec70baf8e53
#
_entry.id   5e7a03b5dfae37be4fd49ec70baf8e53
#
_cell.length_a   1.000
_cell.length_b   1.000
_cell.length_c   1.000
_cell.angle_alpha   90.00
_cell.angle_beta   90.00
_cell.angle_gamma   90.00
#
_symmetry.space_group_name_H-M   'P 1'
#
loop_
_entity.id
_entity.type
_entity.pdbx_description
1 polymer ?
#
loop_
_entity_poly.entity_id
_entity_poly.type
_entity_poly.pdbx_seq_one_letter_code
_entity_poly.pdbx_strand_id
1 'polypeptide(L)'
;MAYKQKKYRGKDEKEQKKYILLDVGGTEIKGNVSDRNGVRTKIRKFPAQAQKSTEKILDNFAKICRELMREADGSVVGVGMAIPGPFDYENGISRMQGLNKYDAIYGIPLEREIKARVPELGSARFLFLHDIEAFALGESWYGNCRDADKILCVCIGTGAGSAFVENGKTVKTGKGVPENGWIYQQPFG
;
A
#
# COMPACT_ATOMS: atom_id res chain seq x y z
N MET A 1 0.15 -4.43 -32.50
CA MET A 1 1.53 -4.92 -32.36
C MET A 1 1.62 -5.81 -31.12
N ALA A 2 1.95 -7.10 -31.28
CA ALA A 2 1.98 -8.07 -30.20
C ALA A 2 3.24 -7.91 -29.35
N TYR A 3 3.07 -7.72 -28.05
CA TYR A 3 4.13 -7.56 -27.07
C TYR A 3 4.83 -8.91 -26.84
N LYS A 4 6.09 -9.06 -27.27
CA LYS A 4 6.91 -10.22 -26.92
C LYS A 4 7.33 -10.15 -25.45
N GLN A 5 6.68 -10.94 -24.60
CA GLN A 5 7.18 -11.25 -23.26
C GLN A 5 8.51 -11.98 -23.37
N LYS A 6 9.60 -11.35 -22.93
CA LYS A 6 10.87 -12.04 -22.70
C LYS A 6 10.70 -12.99 -21.52
N LYS A 7 10.60 -14.29 -21.78
CA LYS A 7 10.70 -15.36 -20.79
C LYS A 7 12.15 -15.41 -20.27
N TYR A 8 12.38 -14.86 -19.10
CA TYR A 8 13.55 -15.21 -18.30
C TYR A 8 13.24 -16.51 -17.55
N ARG A 9 13.60 -17.65 -18.11
CA ARG A 9 13.70 -18.92 -17.40
C ARG A 9 15.13 -19.05 -16.85
N GLY A 10 15.35 -18.63 -15.62
CA GLY A 10 16.48 -19.06 -14.78
C GLY A 10 15.95 -20.11 -13.81
N LYS A 11 16.38 -21.35 -13.97
CA LYS A 11 16.22 -22.42 -12.99
C LYS A 11 17.16 -22.12 -11.82
N ASP A 12 16.63 -21.53 -10.76
CA ASP A 12 17.13 -21.65 -9.40
C ASP A 12 15.88 -21.78 -8.52
N GLU A 13 15.72 -22.93 -7.89
CA GLU A 13 14.75 -23.20 -6.83
C GLU A 13 15.15 -22.41 -5.55
N LYS A 14 15.32 -21.12 -5.67
CA LYS A 14 15.33 -20.21 -4.54
C LYS A 14 13.89 -19.98 -4.16
N GLU A 15 13.54 -20.36 -2.94
CA GLU A 15 12.30 -20.07 -2.25
C GLU A 15 11.68 -18.76 -2.76
N GLN A 16 10.55 -18.86 -3.47
CA GLN A 16 9.98 -17.70 -4.18
C GLN A 16 9.44 -16.71 -3.14
N LYS A 17 10.16 -15.62 -2.98
CA LYS A 17 9.75 -14.51 -2.10
C LYS A 17 8.45 -13.91 -2.59
N LYS A 18 7.45 -13.88 -1.72
CA LYS A 18 6.13 -13.31 -1.97
C LYS A 18 5.88 -12.09 -1.09
N TYR A 19 5.02 -11.25 -1.56
CA TYR A 19 4.62 -10.00 -0.91
C TYR A 19 3.10 -9.91 -0.88
N ILE A 20 2.53 -9.65 0.28
CA ILE A 20 1.13 -9.26 0.40
C ILE A 20 1.02 -7.77 0.10
N LEU A 21 0.09 -7.39 -0.76
CA LEU A 21 -0.20 -6.01 -1.10
C LEU A 21 -1.64 -5.70 -0.74
N LEU A 22 -1.84 -4.65 0.05
CA LEU A 22 -3.15 -4.19 0.50
C LEU A 22 -3.38 -2.73 0.07
N ASP A 23 -4.55 -2.49 -0.53
CA ASP A 23 -5.13 -1.16 -0.76
C ASP A 23 -6.26 -0.98 0.26
N VAL A 24 -6.02 -0.16 1.27
CA VAL A 24 -6.86 -0.02 2.47
C VAL A 24 -7.79 1.16 2.31
N GLY A 25 -9.03 0.91 1.92
CA GLY A 25 -10.10 1.92 1.89
C GLY A 25 -10.94 1.93 3.18
N GLY A 26 -11.79 2.93 3.31
CA GLY A 26 -12.71 3.04 4.46
C GLY A 26 -13.87 2.05 4.43
N THR A 27 -14.25 1.55 3.26
CA THR A 27 -15.37 0.60 3.08
C THR A 27 -14.87 -0.79 2.70
N GLU A 28 -13.86 -0.85 1.82
CA GLU A 28 -13.32 -2.08 1.27
C GLU A 28 -11.79 -2.06 1.34
N ILE A 29 -11.20 -3.21 1.63
CA ILE A 29 -9.77 -3.47 1.47
C ILE A 29 -9.60 -4.39 0.29
N LYS A 30 -8.75 -4.01 -0.67
CA LYS A 30 -8.33 -4.88 -1.76
C LYS A 30 -6.97 -5.47 -1.44
N GLY A 31 -6.79 -6.74 -1.76
CA GLY A 31 -5.52 -7.42 -1.49
C GLY A 31 -5.19 -8.48 -2.51
N ASN A 32 -3.91 -8.70 -2.71
CA ASN A 32 -3.37 -9.79 -3.50
C ASN A 32 -1.99 -10.19 -3.00
N VAL A 33 -1.45 -11.26 -3.59
CA VAL A 33 -0.06 -11.67 -3.42
C VAL A 33 0.69 -11.38 -4.71
N SER A 34 1.90 -10.84 -4.58
CA SER A 34 2.79 -10.59 -5.72
C SER A 34 4.15 -11.24 -5.48
N ASP A 35 4.87 -11.57 -6.55
CA ASP A 35 6.30 -11.87 -6.47
C ASP A 35 7.14 -10.63 -6.85
N ARG A 36 8.46 -10.77 -6.74
CA ARG A 36 9.41 -9.69 -7.10
C ARG A 36 9.37 -9.26 -8.57
N ASN A 37 8.77 -10.06 -9.45
CA ASN A 37 8.66 -9.78 -10.88
C ASN A 37 7.31 -9.13 -11.24
N GLY A 38 6.48 -8.84 -10.23
CA GLY A 38 5.15 -8.27 -10.41
C GLY A 38 4.09 -9.27 -10.87
N VAL A 39 4.40 -10.58 -10.87
CA VAL A 39 3.38 -11.62 -11.09
C VAL A 39 2.48 -11.69 -9.87
N ARG A 40 1.18 -11.55 -10.06
CA ARG A 40 0.18 -11.35 -9.00
C ARG A 40 -0.91 -12.39 -9.04
N THR A 41 -1.43 -12.75 -7.85
CA THR A 41 -2.70 -13.46 -7.73
C THR A 41 -3.86 -12.54 -8.11
N LYS A 42 -5.05 -13.11 -8.22
CA LYS A 42 -6.27 -12.31 -8.43
C LYS A 42 -6.50 -11.38 -7.24
N ILE A 43 -6.91 -10.14 -7.53
CA ILE A 43 -7.30 -9.18 -6.48
C ILE A 43 -8.54 -9.72 -5.75
N ARG A 44 -8.44 -9.79 -4.43
CA ARG A 44 -9.55 -10.08 -3.52
C ARG A 44 -10.05 -8.81 -2.85
N LYS A 45 -11.32 -8.84 -2.48
CA LYS A 45 -12.00 -7.74 -1.81
C LYS A 45 -12.49 -8.21 -0.44
N PHE A 46 -12.27 -7.38 0.56
CA PHE A 46 -12.62 -7.64 1.96
C PHE A 46 -13.35 -6.42 2.54
N PRO A 47 -14.35 -6.60 3.41
CA PRO A 47 -14.92 -5.49 4.16
C PRO A 47 -13.85 -4.81 5.01
N ALA A 48 -13.77 -3.47 4.99
CA ALA A 48 -12.75 -2.73 5.74
C ALA A 48 -12.97 -2.78 7.26
N GLN A 49 -14.22 -2.84 7.70
CA GLN A 49 -14.61 -2.76 9.11
C GLN A 49 -14.10 -1.50 9.85
N ALA A 50 -13.84 -0.43 9.11
CA ALA A 50 -13.13 0.77 9.56
C ALA A 50 -13.80 1.53 10.74
N GLN A 51 -15.08 1.28 10.99
CA GLN A 51 -15.88 1.90 12.08
C GLN A 51 -16.09 0.96 13.27
N LYS A 52 -15.41 -0.20 13.27
CA LYS A 52 -15.54 -1.17 14.37
C LYS A 52 -14.54 -0.86 15.49
N SER A 53 -14.63 -1.64 16.58
CA SER A 53 -13.66 -1.55 17.67
C SER A 53 -12.24 -1.88 17.22
N THR A 54 -11.26 -1.43 17.97
CA THR A 54 -9.83 -1.70 17.78
C THR A 54 -9.58 -3.17 17.48
N GLU A 55 -10.04 -4.07 18.32
CA GLU A 55 -9.84 -5.51 18.16
C GLU A 55 -10.40 -6.02 16.83
N LYS A 56 -11.62 -5.61 16.47
CA LYS A 56 -12.25 -6.04 15.22
C LYS A 56 -11.51 -5.56 13.99
N ILE A 57 -10.95 -4.34 14.01
CA ILE A 57 -10.16 -3.79 12.92
C ILE A 57 -8.85 -4.58 12.80
N LEU A 58 -8.14 -4.79 13.91
CA LEU A 58 -6.86 -5.49 13.92
C LEU A 58 -7.02 -6.98 13.56
N ASP A 59 -8.05 -7.63 14.06
CA ASP A 59 -8.39 -9.01 13.71
C ASP A 59 -8.76 -9.16 12.23
N ASN A 60 -9.40 -8.13 11.65
CA ASN A 60 -9.71 -8.10 10.22
C ASN A 60 -8.44 -8.03 9.38
N PHE A 61 -7.48 -7.16 9.72
CA PHE A 61 -6.17 -7.12 9.04
C PHE A 61 -5.44 -8.47 9.17
N ALA A 62 -5.41 -9.05 10.36
CA ALA A 62 -4.80 -10.36 10.59
C ALA A 62 -5.47 -11.46 9.77
N LYS A 63 -6.79 -11.49 9.72
CA LYS A 63 -7.58 -12.42 8.89
C LYS A 63 -7.23 -12.29 7.41
N ILE A 64 -7.21 -11.06 6.88
CA ILE A 64 -6.87 -10.77 5.48
C ILE A 64 -5.47 -11.28 5.17
N CYS A 65 -4.49 -10.97 6.03
CA CYS A 65 -3.12 -11.47 5.86
C CYS A 65 -3.06 -12.99 5.81
N ARG A 66 -3.71 -13.69 6.75
CA ARG A 66 -3.76 -15.17 6.74
C ARG A 66 -4.41 -15.74 5.49
N GLU A 67 -5.50 -15.13 5.00
CA GLU A 67 -6.16 -15.58 3.80
C GLU A 67 -5.28 -15.43 2.56
N LEU A 68 -4.56 -14.31 2.45
CA LEU A 68 -3.65 -14.07 1.34
C LEU A 68 -2.38 -14.94 1.44
N MET A 69 -1.89 -15.21 2.65
CA MET A 69 -0.76 -16.14 2.85
C MET A 69 -1.07 -17.55 2.34
N ARG A 70 -2.33 -18.03 2.47
CA ARG A 70 -2.74 -19.34 1.93
C ARG A 70 -2.69 -19.40 0.40
N GLU A 71 -2.75 -18.25 -0.28
CA GLU A 71 -2.64 -18.16 -1.74
C GLU A 71 -1.18 -17.98 -2.19
N ALA A 72 -0.29 -17.70 -1.24
CA ALA A 72 1.13 -17.53 -1.52
C ALA A 72 1.78 -18.90 -1.77
N ASP A 73 2.25 -19.11 -2.99
CA ASP A 73 3.14 -20.24 -3.31
C ASP A 73 4.58 -19.81 -3.03
N GLY A 74 5.00 -19.94 -1.77
CA GLY A 74 6.30 -19.52 -1.26
C GLY A 74 6.23 -18.67 0.02
N SER A 75 7.40 -18.25 0.51
CA SER A 75 7.52 -17.48 1.75
C SER A 75 7.09 -16.02 1.58
N VAL A 76 6.16 -15.56 2.41
CA VAL A 76 5.80 -14.14 2.50
C VAL A 76 6.88 -13.39 3.28
N VAL A 77 7.62 -12.55 2.58
CA VAL A 77 8.76 -11.79 3.14
C VAL A 77 8.46 -10.30 3.32
N GLY A 78 7.30 -9.85 2.87
CA GLY A 78 6.90 -8.45 3.04
C GLY A 78 5.39 -8.23 2.89
N VAL A 79 4.92 -7.15 3.52
CA VAL A 79 3.55 -6.66 3.44
C VAL A 79 3.59 -5.18 3.07
N GLY A 80 3.04 -4.82 1.93
CA GLY A 80 2.87 -3.43 1.50
C GLY A 80 1.43 -2.99 1.73
N MET A 81 1.24 -1.85 2.38
CA MET A 81 -0.09 -1.29 2.65
C MET A 81 -0.18 0.13 2.11
N ALA A 82 -1.01 0.34 1.10
CA ALA A 82 -1.51 1.66 0.74
C ALA A 82 -2.65 1.99 1.69
N ILE A 83 -2.49 3.00 2.53
CA ILE A 83 -3.43 3.35 3.60
C ILE A 83 -3.68 4.86 3.62
N PRO A 84 -4.93 5.33 3.80
CA PRO A 84 -5.22 6.75 3.84
C PRO A 84 -4.62 7.40 5.09
N GLY A 85 -4.38 8.70 5.01
CA GLY A 85 -3.93 9.51 6.15
C GLY A 85 -5.07 10.15 6.96
N PRO A 86 -4.69 10.79 8.07
CA PRO A 86 -3.33 10.96 8.62
C PRO A 86 -2.72 9.67 9.13
N PHE A 87 -1.45 9.42 8.80
CA PHE A 87 -0.75 8.21 9.17
C PHE A 87 0.76 8.47 9.24
N ASP A 88 1.44 7.94 10.23
CA ASP A 88 2.89 7.92 10.32
C ASP A 88 3.40 6.73 9.50
N TYR A 89 3.72 6.99 8.25
CA TYR A 89 4.09 5.96 7.27
C TYR A 89 5.46 5.32 7.56
N GLU A 90 6.33 6.03 8.26
CA GLU A 90 7.65 5.53 8.63
C GLU A 90 7.55 4.50 9.76
N ASN A 91 6.74 4.79 10.77
CA ASN A 91 6.58 3.95 11.96
C ASN A 91 5.35 3.04 11.90
N GLY A 92 4.51 3.15 10.87
CA GLY A 92 3.30 2.35 10.70
C GLY A 92 2.21 2.65 11.72
N ILE A 93 2.09 3.92 12.18
CA ILE A 93 1.18 4.31 13.26
C ILE A 93 0.02 5.14 12.72
N SER A 94 -1.21 4.69 12.99
CA SER A 94 -2.41 5.44 12.63
C SER A 94 -2.50 6.76 13.41
N ARG A 95 -2.77 7.85 12.68
CA ARG A 95 -3.06 9.18 13.23
C ARG A 95 -4.48 9.64 12.86
N MET A 96 -5.30 8.71 12.37
CA MET A 96 -6.69 8.99 12.00
C MET A 96 -7.54 9.15 13.26
N GLN A 97 -8.17 10.33 13.38
CA GLN A 97 -9.08 10.67 14.47
C GLN A 97 -10.16 11.63 13.97
N GLY A 98 -11.41 11.39 14.33
CA GLY A 98 -12.55 12.22 13.95
C GLY A 98 -12.95 12.08 12.47
N LEU A 99 -12.46 11.05 11.77
CA LEU A 99 -12.71 10.84 10.34
C LEU A 99 -13.81 9.82 10.08
N ASN A 100 -14.40 9.26 11.14
CA ASN A 100 -15.38 8.18 11.06
C ASN A 100 -14.88 6.93 10.30
N LYS A 101 -13.57 6.76 10.28
CA LYS A 101 -12.88 5.60 9.72
C LYS A 101 -11.55 5.39 10.44
N TYR A 102 -11.34 4.19 10.95
CA TYR A 102 -10.11 3.81 11.64
C TYR A 102 -9.77 4.62 12.90
N ASP A 103 -10.70 5.42 13.42
CA ASP A 103 -10.50 6.23 14.64
C ASP A 103 -10.11 5.37 15.84
N ALA A 104 -10.68 4.16 15.93
CA ALA A 104 -10.42 3.24 17.01
C ALA A 104 -8.99 2.68 17.07
N ILE A 105 -8.18 2.86 16.03
CA ILE A 105 -6.78 2.43 16.00
C ILE A 105 -5.80 3.61 16.05
N TYR A 106 -6.24 4.79 16.49
CA TYR A 106 -5.38 5.94 16.69
C TYR A 106 -4.20 5.61 17.63
N GLY A 107 -2.99 5.97 17.22
CA GLY A 107 -1.76 5.73 17.99
C GLY A 107 -1.25 4.28 17.97
N ILE A 108 -1.91 3.38 17.26
CA ILE A 108 -1.55 1.96 17.24
C ILE A 108 -0.54 1.67 16.14
N PRO A 109 0.60 1.02 16.46
CA PRO A 109 1.58 0.56 15.48
C PRO A 109 1.08 -0.74 14.81
N LEU A 110 0.59 -0.62 13.56
CA LEU A 110 -0.10 -1.71 12.86
C LEU A 110 0.80 -2.94 12.62
N GLU A 111 2.07 -2.73 12.26
CA GLU A 111 3.00 -3.85 12.04
C GLU A 111 3.09 -4.74 13.27
N ARG A 112 3.33 -4.16 14.46
CA ARG A 112 3.44 -4.91 15.72
C ARG A 112 2.17 -5.69 16.00
N GLU A 113 1.01 -5.04 15.87
CA GLU A 113 -0.28 -5.65 16.19
C GLU A 113 -0.68 -6.76 15.21
N ILE A 114 -0.37 -6.58 13.93
CA ILE A 114 -0.60 -7.63 12.92
C ILE A 114 0.33 -8.82 13.16
N LYS A 115 1.62 -8.58 13.41
CA LYS A 115 2.59 -9.66 13.71
C LYS A 115 2.24 -10.43 14.98
N ALA A 116 1.77 -9.75 16.02
CA ALA A 116 1.30 -10.41 17.24
C ALA A 116 0.12 -11.37 16.97
N ARG A 117 -0.74 -11.04 16.02
CA ARG A 117 -1.89 -11.86 15.61
C ARG A 117 -1.55 -12.90 14.55
N VAL A 118 -0.51 -12.65 13.74
CA VAL A 118 -0.05 -13.53 12.64
C VAL A 118 1.46 -13.76 12.82
N PRO A 119 1.87 -14.65 13.75
CA PRO A 119 3.30 -14.89 14.05
C PRO A 119 4.12 -15.33 12.83
N GLU A 120 3.48 -15.95 11.85
CA GLU A 120 4.09 -16.38 10.59
C GLU A 120 4.66 -15.21 9.77
N LEU A 121 4.19 -13.99 10.02
CA LEU A 121 4.73 -12.75 9.42
C LEU A 121 5.86 -12.13 10.26
N GLY A 122 6.35 -12.79 11.30
CA GLY A 122 7.34 -12.24 12.22
C GLY A 122 8.60 -11.68 11.54
N SER A 123 9.10 -12.35 10.50
CA SER A 123 10.27 -11.91 9.71
C SER A 123 9.91 -11.02 8.51
N ALA A 124 8.63 -10.87 8.16
CA ALA A 124 8.20 -10.05 7.05
C ALA A 124 8.43 -8.56 7.34
N ARG A 125 8.86 -7.81 6.33
CA ARG A 125 8.97 -6.35 6.41
C ARG A 125 7.64 -5.72 6.05
N PHE A 126 7.21 -4.71 6.80
CA PHE A 126 6.06 -3.90 6.46
C PHE A 126 6.49 -2.59 5.81
N LEU A 127 5.75 -2.17 4.79
CA LEU A 127 5.89 -0.88 4.14
C LEU A 127 4.52 -0.22 4.07
N PHE A 128 4.45 1.01 4.54
CA PHE A 128 3.24 1.81 4.48
C PHE A 128 3.45 3.00 3.54
N LEU A 129 2.46 3.24 2.68
CA LEU A 129 2.45 4.40 1.80
C LEU A 129 1.07 5.07 1.85
N HIS A 130 1.04 6.36 1.59
CA HIS A 130 -0.23 7.02 1.30
C HIS A 130 -0.83 6.42 0.03
N ASP A 131 -2.15 6.24 -0.01
CA ASP A 131 -2.85 5.59 -1.13
C ASP A 131 -2.54 6.27 -2.48
N ILE A 132 -2.53 7.60 -2.55
CA ILE A 132 -2.17 8.34 -3.77
C ILE A 132 -0.68 8.18 -4.14
N GLU A 133 0.23 8.07 -3.17
CA GLU A 133 1.64 7.79 -3.46
C GLU A 133 1.81 6.39 -4.06
N ALA A 134 1.14 5.40 -3.48
CA ALA A 134 1.17 4.03 -4.00
C ALA A 134 0.59 3.95 -5.42
N PHE A 135 -0.50 4.68 -5.70
CA PHE A 135 -1.08 4.80 -7.02
C PHE A 135 -0.10 5.44 -8.01
N ALA A 136 0.50 6.58 -7.65
CA ALA A 136 1.45 7.31 -8.49
C ALA A 136 2.68 6.47 -8.85
N LEU A 137 3.21 5.72 -7.88
CA LEU A 137 4.30 4.76 -8.13
C LEU A 137 3.87 3.63 -9.07
N GLY A 138 2.65 3.13 -8.90
CA GLY A 138 2.08 2.11 -9.79
C GLY A 138 2.02 2.59 -11.24
N GLU A 139 1.53 3.82 -11.47
CA GLU A 139 1.49 4.45 -12.79
C GLU A 139 2.89 4.72 -13.37
N SER A 140 3.84 5.09 -12.51
CA SER A 140 5.25 5.30 -12.90
C SER A 140 5.95 4.01 -13.33
N TRP A 141 5.65 2.88 -12.70
CA TRP A 141 6.38 1.63 -12.96
C TRP A 141 5.69 0.73 -13.98
N TYR A 142 4.36 0.71 -13.99
CA TYR A 142 3.56 -0.27 -14.75
C TYR A 142 2.41 0.35 -15.55
N GLY A 143 2.11 1.64 -15.31
CA GLY A 143 0.98 2.34 -15.91
C GLY A 143 1.35 3.17 -17.14
N ASN A 144 0.55 4.20 -17.37
CA ASN A 144 0.68 5.07 -18.53
C ASN A 144 1.82 6.09 -18.41
N CYS A 145 2.36 6.29 -17.21
CA CYS A 145 3.42 7.27 -16.94
C CYS A 145 4.82 6.65 -16.83
N ARG A 146 5.03 5.40 -17.26
CA ARG A 146 6.30 4.68 -17.11
C ARG A 146 7.50 5.30 -17.84
N ASP A 147 7.23 6.09 -18.87
CA ASP A 147 8.25 6.75 -19.69
C ASP A 147 8.44 8.24 -19.30
N ALA A 148 7.78 8.68 -18.21
CA ALA A 148 7.88 10.05 -17.71
C ALA A 148 8.87 10.14 -16.54
N ASP A 149 9.81 11.08 -16.64
CA ASP A 149 10.78 11.36 -15.56
C ASP A 149 10.13 12.01 -14.36
N LYS A 150 9.09 12.84 -14.58
CA LYS A 150 8.36 13.58 -13.57
C LYS A 150 6.86 13.40 -13.74
N ILE A 151 6.19 13.06 -12.67
CA ILE A 151 4.76 12.78 -12.65
C ILE A 151 4.13 13.57 -11.51
N LEU A 152 3.02 14.23 -11.81
CA LEU A 152 2.06 14.71 -10.81
C LEU A 152 0.79 13.88 -10.94
N CYS A 153 0.47 13.14 -9.90
CA CYS A 153 -0.83 12.50 -9.76
C CYS A 153 -1.76 13.37 -8.92
N VAL A 154 -3.00 13.53 -9.38
CA VAL A 154 -4.07 14.20 -8.65
C VAL A 154 -5.26 13.25 -8.61
N CYS A 155 -5.81 13.03 -7.43
CA CYS A 155 -7.01 12.25 -7.22
C CYS A 155 -8.09 13.16 -6.63
N ILE A 156 -9.27 13.12 -7.22
CA ILE A 156 -10.45 13.87 -6.76
C ILE A 156 -11.56 12.85 -6.53
N GLY A 157 -11.98 12.72 -5.28
CA GLY A 157 -13.03 11.80 -4.85
C GLY A 157 -13.79 12.40 -3.67
N THR A 158 -14.00 11.66 -2.60
CA THR A 158 -14.54 12.20 -1.33
C THR A 158 -13.63 13.30 -0.77
N GLY A 159 -12.34 13.28 -1.09
CA GLY A 159 -11.33 14.30 -0.81
C GLY A 159 -10.46 14.53 -2.04
N ALA A 160 -9.48 15.43 -1.92
CA ALA A 160 -8.45 15.65 -2.91
C ALA A 160 -7.12 15.10 -2.39
N GLY A 161 -6.38 14.45 -3.26
CA GLY A 161 -5.03 13.96 -2.96
C GLY A 161 -4.08 14.28 -4.11
N SER A 162 -2.80 14.41 -3.83
CA SER A 162 -1.77 14.55 -4.85
C SER A 162 -0.48 13.85 -4.42
N ALA A 163 0.29 13.41 -5.39
CA ALA A 163 1.63 12.86 -5.20
C ALA A 163 2.53 13.24 -6.37
N PHE A 164 3.78 13.55 -6.07
CA PHE A 164 4.82 13.78 -7.04
C PHE A 164 5.75 12.56 -7.10
N VAL A 165 6.09 12.17 -8.31
CA VAL A 165 7.08 11.10 -8.56
C VAL A 165 8.14 11.65 -9.50
N GLU A 166 9.40 11.42 -9.20
CA GLU A 166 10.53 11.74 -10.05
C GLU A 166 11.46 10.53 -10.12
N ASN A 167 11.81 10.11 -11.34
CA ASN A 167 12.64 8.94 -11.58
C ASN A 167 12.17 7.67 -10.83
N GLY A 168 10.86 7.43 -10.81
CA GLY A 168 10.25 6.27 -10.15
C GLY A 168 10.25 6.28 -8.63
N LYS A 169 10.46 7.44 -7.99
CA LYS A 169 10.44 7.63 -6.53
C LYS A 169 9.51 8.79 -6.15
N THR A 170 8.81 8.65 -5.04
CA THR A 170 7.99 9.74 -4.49
C THR A 170 8.85 10.91 -4.03
N VAL A 171 8.41 12.13 -4.32
CA VAL A 171 9.04 13.39 -3.90
C VAL A 171 8.09 14.11 -2.96
N LYS A 172 8.51 14.32 -1.72
CA LYS A 172 7.67 14.91 -0.66
C LYS A 172 7.94 16.39 -0.41
N THR A 173 9.02 16.91 -0.94
CA THR A 173 9.43 18.33 -0.82
C THR A 173 10.46 18.67 -1.89
N GLY A 174 10.56 19.94 -2.28
CA GLY A 174 11.54 20.39 -3.24
C GLY A 174 11.07 21.62 -4.03
N LYS A 175 11.89 22.08 -4.98
CA LYS A 175 11.50 23.20 -5.82
C LYS A 175 10.28 22.85 -6.67
N GLY A 176 9.17 23.54 -6.46
CA GLY A 176 7.90 23.29 -7.13
C GLY A 176 7.09 22.10 -6.59
N VAL A 177 7.56 21.45 -5.52
CA VAL A 177 6.84 20.39 -4.83
C VAL A 177 6.46 20.91 -3.44
N PRO A 178 5.18 21.04 -3.11
CA PRO A 178 4.73 21.43 -1.78
C PRO A 178 5.08 20.38 -0.73
N GLU A 179 5.00 20.75 0.54
CA GLU A 179 5.24 19.84 1.65
C GLU A 179 4.36 18.60 1.52
N ASN A 180 4.96 17.42 1.70
CA ASN A 180 4.35 16.10 1.51
C ASN A 180 3.81 15.84 0.10
N GLY A 181 4.07 16.72 -0.89
CA GLY A 181 3.50 16.64 -2.23
C GLY A 181 2.01 17.00 -2.30
N TRP A 182 1.47 17.71 -1.31
CA TRP A 182 0.03 17.98 -1.20
C TRP A 182 -0.35 19.35 -1.76
N ILE A 183 -0.71 19.41 -3.05
CA ILE A 183 -1.07 20.67 -3.74
C ILE A 183 -2.35 21.30 -3.17
N TYR A 184 -3.29 20.51 -2.65
CA TYR A 184 -4.56 20.98 -2.10
C TYR A 184 -4.40 21.77 -0.78
N GLN A 185 -3.23 21.72 -0.15
CA GLN A 185 -2.92 22.51 1.04
C GLN A 185 -2.26 23.85 0.71
N GLN A 186 -1.96 24.12 -0.55
CA GLN A 186 -1.37 25.38 -0.95
C GLN A 186 -2.43 26.48 -0.95
N PRO A 187 -2.12 27.68 -0.41
CA PRO A 187 -3.02 28.83 -0.53
C PRO A 187 -3.18 29.16 -2.02
N PHE A 188 -4.41 29.28 -2.44
CA PHE A 188 -4.72 29.90 -3.74
C PHE A 188 -4.53 31.41 -3.56
N GLY A 189 -3.52 31.97 -4.25
CA GLY A 189 -3.28 33.41 -4.27
C GLY A 189 -4.38 34.18 -5.01
#